data_5a4eba0909f0d10a0bbccd01bb5ac0cb
#
_entry.id   5a4eba0909f0d10a0bbccd01bb5ac0cb
#
_cell.length_a   1.000
_cell.length_b   1.000
_cell.length_c   1.000
_cell.angle_alpha   90.00
_cell.angle_beta   90.00
_cell.angle_gamma   90.00
#
_symmetry.space_group_name_H-M   'P 1'
#
loop_
_entity.id
_entity.type
_entity.pdbx_description
1 polymer ?
#
loop_
_entity_poly.entity_id
_entity_poly.type
_entity_poly.pdbx_seq_one_letter_code
_entity_poly.pdbx_strand_id
1 'polypeptide(L)'
;ELEKVKMVFEFVRGEIAHSWDIQGKHVSCKASEVLEYKEGICYAKSNLLAALLRSQGIPTGFCYQRLMLFDTPEKGYSLHALNAVYFKSLQKWIRLDARGNKIGVDAQFSIDGEKLAFTVNEEFDERDYPVIFAEPNRKTMAVLKEHTNILDLYKQHLPESL
;
A
#
# COMPACT_ATOMS: atom_id res chain seq x y z
N GLU A 1 15.56 15.70 -3.57
CA GLU A 1 14.85 14.46 -3.91
C GLU A 1 14.40 13.73 -2.64
N LEU A 2 15.31 13.35 -1.75
CA LEU A 2 15.01 12.57 -0.53
C LEU A 2 13.94 13.24 0.35
N GLU A 3 14.11 14.50 0.69
CA GLU A 3 13.14 15.25 1.52
C GLU A 3 11.76 15.32 0.88
N LYS A 4 11.69 15.51 -0.45
CA LYS A 4 10.43 15.54 -1.18
C LYS A 4 9.70 14.20 -1.10
N VAL A 5 10.41 13.08 -1.35
CA VAL A 5 9.83 11.75 -1.24
C VAL A 5 9.38 11.46 0.18
N LYS A 6 10.20 11.82 1.18
CA LYS A 6 9.86 11.66 2.59
C LYS A 6 8.58 12.41 2.95
N MET A 7 8.46 13.68 2.58
CA MET A 7 7.26 14.48 2.84
C MET A 7 6.01 13.87 2.22
N VAL A 8 6.08 13.46 0.96
CA VAL A 8 4.94 12.85 0.25
C VAL A 8 4.56 11.52 0.90
N PHE A 9 5.55 10.68 1.22
CA PHE A 9 5.33 9.42 1.91
C PHE A 9 4.67 9.62 3.27
N GLU A 10 5.20 10.52 4.10
CA GLU A 10 4.67 10.82 5.43
C GLU A 10 3.25 11.39 5.37
N PHE A 11 2.96 12.22 4.36
CA PHE A 11 1.61 12.71 4.10
C PHE A 11 0.64 11.55 3.80
N VAL A 12 0.97 10.69 2.84
CA VAL A 12 0.08 9.57 2.48
C VAL A 12 -0.06 8.59 3.64
N ARG A 13 1.04 8.28 4.33
CA ARG A 13 1.03 7.37 5.48
C ARG A 13 0.18 7.91 6.63
N GLY A 14 0.35 9.21 6.98
CA GLY A 14 -0.20 9.79 8.21
C GLY A 14 -1.50 10.56 8.06
N GLU A 15 -1.67 11.31 6.96
CA GLU A 15 -2.86 12.15 6.76
C GLU A 15 -4.01 11.45 6.01
N ILE A 16 -3.72 10.33 5.37
CA ILE A 16 -4.73 9.48 4.74
C ILE A 16 -4.97 8.26 5.64
N ALA A 17 -6.15 8.16 6.20
CA ALA A 17 -6.50 7.06 7.08
C ALA A 17 -6.60 5.74 6.30
N HIS A 18 -6.21 4.62 6.93
CA HIS A 18 -6.50 3.31 6.37
C HIS A 18 -7.97 2.97 6.67
N SER A 19 -8.76 2.74 5.64
CA SER A 19 -10.22 2.60 5.75
C SER A 19 -10.66 1.52 6.73
N TRP A 20 -9.92 0.40 6.80
CA TRP A 20 -10.22 -0.65 7.77
C TRP A 20 -9.97 -0.20 9.21
N ASP A 21 -8.88 0.52 9.46
CA ASP A 21 -8.50 0.96 10.81
C ASP A 21 -9.51 1.93 11.42
N ILE A 22 -10.10 2.79 10.59
CA ILE A 22 -11.12 3.76 11.03
C ILE A 22 -12.55 3.25 10.84
N GLN A 23 -12.74 2.03 10.35
CA GLN A 23 -14.06 1.50 9.95
C GLN A 23 -14.77 2.47 9.00
N GLY A 24 -14.05 2.83 7.93
CA GLY A 24 -14.43 3.88 6.99
C GLY A 24 -15.66 3.56 6.15
N LYS A 25 -16.01 4.49 5.26
CA LYS A 25 -17.24 4.42 4.46
C LYS A 25 -16.99 4.38 2.95
N HIS A 26 -15.82 4.85 2.50
CA HIS A 26 -15.55 5.04 1.08
C HIS A 26 -14.65 3.93 0.52
N VAL A 27 -15.00 3.43 -0.66
CA VAL A 27 -14.11 2.60 -1.46
C VAL A 27 -13.41 3.52 -2.47
N SER A 28 -12.33 4.15 -2.03
CA SER A 28 -11.50 5.00 -2.87
C SER A 28 -10.65 4.14 -3.80
N CYS A 29 -10.56 4.52 -5.08
CA CYS A 29 -9.76 3.83 -6.09
C CYS A 29 -8.73 4.78 -6.72
N LYS A 30 -9.19 5.87 -7.32
CA LYS A 30 -8.33 6.88 -7.94
C LYS A 30 -7.63 7.72 -6.88
N ALA A 31 -6.43 8.19 -7.20
CA ALA A 31 -5.67 9.09 -6.32
C ALA A 31 -6.48 10.33 -5.90
N SER A 32 -7.28 10.90 -6.81
CA SER A 32 -8.16 12.02 -6.52
C SER A 32 -9.24 11.71 -5.48
N GLU A 33 -9.82 10.51 -5.53
CA GLU A 33 -10.81 10.05 -4.55
C GLU A 33 -10.17 9.86 -3.17
N VAL A 34 -8.97 9.30 -3.13
CA VAL A 34 -8.21 9.13 -1.88
C VAL A 34 -7.92 10.48 -1.21
N LEU A 35 -7.56 11.49 -2.00
CA LEU A 35 -7.37 12.86 -1.51
C LEU A 35 -8.66 13.49 -1.03
N GLU A 36 -9.76 13.28 -1.75
CA GLU A 36 -11.07 13.85 -1.43
C GLU A 36 -11.61 13.28 -0.12
N TYR A 37 -11.64 11.95 -0.01
CA TYR A 37 -12.23 11.27 1.16
C TYR A 37 -11.28 11.09 2.33
N LYS A 38 -9.98 11.35 2.13
CA LYS A 38 -8.92 11.17 3.16
C LYS A 38 -8.85 9.77 3.75
N GLU A 39 -9.31 8.78 3.02
CA GLU A 39 -9.23 7.38 3.40
C GLU A 39 -9.00 6.46 2.19
N GLY A 40 -8.45 5.29 2.44
CA GLY A 40 -8.24 4.24 1.48
C GLY A 40 -7.56 3.03 2.11
N ILE A 41 -7.78 1.85 1.56
CA ILE A 41 -6.97 0.69 1.92
C ILE A 41 -5.61 0.76 1.21
N CYS A 42 -4.71 -0.15 1.52
CA CYS A 42 -3.34 -0.13 0.98
C CYS A 42 -3.28 0.02 -0.55
N TYR A 43 -4.21 -0.59 -1.30
CA TYR A 43 -4.29 -0.46 -2.76
C TYR A 43 -4.50 0.98 -3.21
N ALA A 44 -5.46 1.66 -2.61
CA ALA A 44 -5.80 3.05 -2.92
C ALA A 44 -4.70 4.02 -2.45
N LYS A 45 -4.15 3.79 -1.27
CA LYS A 45 -3.05 4.60 -0.74
C LYS A 45 -1.79 4.48 -1.60
N SER A 46 -1.49 3.28 -2.11
CA SER A 46 -0.39 3.05 -3.07
C SER A 46 -0.61 3.80 -4.39
N ASN A 47 -1.86 3.88 -4.87
CA ASN A 47 -2.21 4.67 -6.05
C ASN A 47 -1.94 6.16 -5.82
N LEU A 48 -2.29 6.69 -4.65
CA LEU A 48 -2.05 8.08 -4.31
C LEU A 48 -0.56 8.39 -4.22
N LEU A 49 0.21 7.56 -3.51
CA LEU A 49 1.66 7.76 -3.39
C LEU A 49 2.34 7.76 -4.75
N ALA A 50 2.00 6.80 -5.62
CA ALA A 50 2.54 6.74 -6.97
C ALA A 50 2.16 7.98 -7.80
N ALA A 51 0.89 8.42 -7.74
CA ALA A 51 0.43 9.58 -8.49
C ALA A 51 1.16 10.87 -8.05
N LEU A 52 1.28 11.11 -6.75
CA LEU A 52 1.96 12.29 -6.22
C LEU A 52 3.44 12.32 -6.59
N LEU A 53 4.16 11.21 -6.44
CA LEU A 53 5.59 11.15 -6.77
C LEU A 53 5.83 11.23 -8.27
N ARG A 54 5.03 10.54 -9.08
CA ARG A 54 5.13 10.60 -10.54
C ARG A 54 4.84 12.00 -11.09
N SER A 55 3.91 12.75 -10.50
CA SER A 55 3.65 14.15 -10.88
C SER A 55 4.85 15.07 -10.65
N GLN A 56 5.79 14.65 -9.79
CA GLN A 56 7.04 15.34 -9.51
C GLN A 56 8.24 14.78 -10.30
N GLY A 57 7.98 13.91 -11.28
CA GLY A 57 9.02 13.29 -12.10
C GLY A 57 9.83 12.21 -11.37
N ILE A 58 9.32 11.67 -10.26
CA ILE A 58 10.00 10.64 -9.46
C ILE A 58 9.41 9.27 -9.84
N PRO A 59 10.23 8.37 -10.47
CA PRO A 59 9.74 7.06 -10.85
C PRO A 59 9.30 6.25 -9.64
N THR A 60 8.07 5.76 -9.71
CA THR A 60 7.44 5.01 -8.62
C THR A 60 6.68 3.82 -9.20
N GLY A 61 6.90 2.65 -8.63
CA GLY A 61 6.25 1.41 -9.01
C GLY A 61 5.39 0.84 -7.89
N PHE A 62 4.76 -0.30 -8.17
CA PHE A 62 3.91 -1.04 -7.25
C PHE A 62 4.57 -2.36 -6.87
N CYS A 63 4.52 -2.68 -5.59
CA CYS A 63 5.00 -3.92 -5.02
C CYS A 63 3.90 -4.59 -4.21
N TYR A 64 4.03 -5.90 -4.00
CA TYR A 64 3.01 -6.68 -3.30
C TYR A 64 3.63 -7.70 -2.37
N GLN A 65 2.89 -7.99 -1.31
CA GLN A 65 3.14 -9.08 -0.38
C GLN A 65 1.85 -9.92 -0.26
N ARG A 66 1.99 -11.22 -0.08
CA ARG A 66 0.89 -12.10 0.31
C ARG A 66 0.97 -12.30 1.81
N LEU A 67 -0.03 -11.84 2.54
CA LEU A 67 -0.05 -11.86 4.00
C LEU A 67 -1.29 -12.57 4.53
N MET A 68 -1.18 -13.16 5.72
CA MET A 68 -2.35 -13.69 6.43
C MET A 68 -3.37 -12.58 6.70
N LEU A 69 -4.62 -12.87 6.42
CA LEU A 69 -5.71 -11.96 6.76
C LEU A 69 -6.03 -12.07 8.27
N PHE A 70 -6.02 -10.93 8.96
CA PHE A 70 -6.24 -10.86 10.42
C PHE A 70 -5.25 -11.73 11.24
N ASP A 71 -4.01 -11.85 10.76
CA ASP A 71 -2.90 -12.52 11.44
C ASP A 71 -3.16 -13.99 11.79
N THR A 72 -4.02 -14.67 11.03
CA THR A 72 -4.33 -16.09 11.24
C THR A 72 -4.55 -16.83 9.92
N PRO A 73 -3.93 -18.02 9.72
CA PRO A 73 -4.08 -18.81 8.50
C PRO A 73 -5.53 -19.24 8.23
N GLU A 74 -6.35 -19.41 9.26
CA GLU A 74 -7.75 -19.84 9.15
C GLU A 74 -8.64 -18.81 8.45
N LYS A 75 -8.23 -17.55 8.44
CA LYS A 75 -8.93 -16.47 7.72
C LYS A 75 -8.47 -16.32 6.27
N GLY A 76 -7.49 -17.12 5.85
CA GLY A 76 -6.90 -17.04 4.52
C GLY A 76 -5.87 -15.92 4.38
N TYR A 77 -5.65 -15.49 3.15
CA TYR A 77 -4.58 -14.55 2.80
C TYR A 77 -5.13 -13.40 1.97
N SER A 78 -4.35 -12.35 1.90
CA SER A 78 -4.65 -11.21 1.04
C SER A 78 -3.38 -10.60 0.48
N LEU A 79 -3.49 -9.94 -0.67
CA LEU A 79 -2.43 -9.09 -1.16
C LEU A 79 -2.37 -7.82 -0.32
N HIS A 80 -1.16 -7.45 0.08
CA HIS A 80 -0.81 -6.13 0.58
C HIS A 80 -0.08 -5.36 -0.49
N ALA A 81 -0.45 -4.12 -0.72
CA ALA A 81 0.18 -3.25 -1.70
C ALA A 81 1.07 -2.20 -1.01
N LEU A 82 2.24 -1.99 -1.59
CA LEU A 82 3.18 -0.94 -1.24
C LEU A 82 3.86 -0.42 -2.51
N ASN A 83 4.77 0.55 -2.39
CA ASN A 83 5.43 1.14 -3.53
C ASN A 83 6.94 0.94 -3.50
N ALA A 84 7.57 0.97 -4.68
CA ALA A 84 9.00 1.17 -4.81
C ALA A 84 9.24 2.52 -5.50
N VAL A 85 10.20 3.28 -4.99
CA VAL A 85 10.59 4.59 -5.51
C VAL A 85 12.03 4.53 -5.99
N TYR A 86 12.29 5.02 -7.21
CA TYR A 86 13.64 5.11 -7.72
C TYR A 86 14.28 6.44 -7.32
N PHE A 87 15.33 6.36 -6.54
CA PHE A 87 16.13 7.52 -6.15
C PHE A 87 17.31 7.71 -7.11
N LYS A 88 17.21 8.73 -7.94
CA LYS A 88 18.28 9.09 -8.89
C LYS A 88 19.61 9.36 -8.20
N SER A 89 19.56 10.08 -7.09
CA SER A 89 20.76 10.42 -6.30
C SER A 89 21.46 9.18 -5.71
N LEU A 90 20.73 8.10 -5.49
CA LEU A 90 21.25 6.85 -4.93
C LEU A 90 21.37 5.74 -5.98
N GLN A 91 20.85 5.95 -7.18
CA GLN A 91 20.78 4.99 -8.29
C GLN A 91 20.16 3.64 -7.87
N LYS A 92 19.15 3.67 -7.01
CA LYS A 92 18.49 2.44 -6.52
C LYS A 92 17.01 2.62 -6.30
N TRP A 93 16.30 1.50 -6.35
CA TRP A 93 14.91 1.39 -5.91
C TRP A 93 14.85 1.13 -4.41
N ILE A 94 13.93 1.81 -3.73
CA ILE A 94 13.67 1.62 -2.30
C ILE A 94 12.17 1.44 -2.12
N ARG A 95 11.77 0.41 -1.39
CA ARG A 95 10.35 0.19 -1.09
C ARG A 95 9.90 1.04 0.09
N LEU A 96 8.72 1.61 -0.05
CA LEU A 96 8.05 2.43 0.95
C LEU A 96 6.61 1.93 1.13
N ASP A 97 6.17 1.83 2.36
CA ASP A 97 4.84 1.33 2.70
C ASP A 97 4.01 2.42 3.37
N ALA A 98 3.14 3.05 2.59
CA ALA A 98 2.29 4.15 3.06
C ALA A 98 0.94 3.68 3.63
N ARG A 99 0.82 2.41 4.04
CA ARG A 99 -0.43 1.84 4.57
C ARG A 99 -1.00 2.68 5.72
N GLY A 100 -0.16 3.18 6.58
CA GLY A 100 -0.54 3.85 7.80
C GLY A 100 -0.17 3.04 9.04
N ASN A 101 0.21 3.76 10.09
CA ASN A 101 0.67 3.17 11.34
C ASN A 101 -0.48 2.98 12.33
N LYS A 102 -0.38 1.95 13.15
CA LYS A 102 -1.24 1.63 14.29
C LYS A 102 -0.46 0.76 15.26
N ILE A 103 -1.05 0.37 16.38
CA ILE A 103 -0.42 -0.58 17.32
C ILE A 103 0.00 -1.85 16.54
N GLY A 104 1.28 -2.20 16.61
CA GLY A 104 1.87 -3.35 15.90
C GLY A 104 2.25 -3.08 14.42
N VAL A 105 2.01 -1.88 13.90
CA VAL A 105 2.39 -1.49 12.54
C VAL A 105 3.12 -0.15 12.57
N ASP A 106 4.40 -0.16 12.21
CA ASP A 106 5.27 1.03 12.25
C ASP A 106 6.14 1.15 10.99
N ALA A 107 5.51 1.53 9.87
CA ALA A 107 6.21 1.80 8.62
C ALA A 107 6.86 3.19 8.67
N GLN A 108 8.14 3.26 8.29
CA GLN A 108 8.93 4.48 8.31
C GLN A 108 9.64 4.74 6.99
N PHE A 109 9.90 6.00 6.69
CA PHE A 109 10.82 6.36 5.62
C PHE A 109 12.23 5.95 5.99
N SER A 110 12.89 5.14 5.15
CA SER A 110 14.27 4.71 5.37
C SER A 110 14.96 4.44 4.03
N ILE A 111 16.20 4.87 3.91
CA ILE A 111 17.05 4.63 2.73
C ILE A 111 18.14 3.60 3.00
N ASP A 112 18.38 3.24 4.25
CA ASP A 112 19.44 2.33 4.70
C ASP A 112 18.92 0.91 5.00
N GLY A 113 17.64 0.69 4.84
CA GLY A 113 16.98 -0.59 5.06
C GLY A 113 15.47 -0.41 5.06
N GLU A 114 14.73 -1.45 4.74
CA GLU A 114 13.28 -1.40 4.66
C GLU A 114 12.65 -1.30 6.05
N LYS A 115 11.69 -0.41 6.20
CA LYS A 115 10.81 -0.27 7.37
C LYS A 115 9.37 -0.30 6.92
N LEU A 116 8.95 -1.46 6.45
CA LEU A 116 7.60 -1.71 5.93
C LEU A 116 6.60 -1.93 7.06
N ALA A 117 5.32 -1.91 6.71
CA ALA A 117 4.24 -2.17 7.67
C ALA A 117 4.25 -3.60 8.21
N PHE A 118 4.68 -4.56 7.38
CA PHE A 118 4.66 -5.98 7.72
C PHE A 118 5.96 -6.67 7.35
N THR A 119 6.39 -7.58 8.21
CA THR A 119 7.44 -8.55 7.92
C THR A 119 6.78 -9.86 7.49
N VAL A 120 7.19 -10.38 6.33
CA VAL A 120 6.67 -11.64 5.78
C VAL A 120 7.15 -12.82 6.64
N ASN A 121 6.24 -13.71 6.99
CA ASN A 121 6.53 -14.95 7.68
C ASN A 121 6.31 -16.15 6.75
N GLU A 122 7.39 -16.64 6.15
CA GLU A 122 7.35 -17.74 5.18
C GLU A 122 6.89 -19.08 5.79
N GLU A 123 7.05 -19.27 7.10
CA GLU A 123 6.57 -20.46 7.81
C GLU A 123 5.05 -20.59 7.77
N PHE A 124 4.35 -19.47 7.66
CA PHE A 124 2.90 -19.42 7.49
C PHE A 124 2.46 -19.15 6.05
N ASP A 125 3.30 -19.47 5.06
CA ASP A 125 3.03 -19.30 3.63
C ASP A 125 2.75 -17.84 3.22
N GLU A 126 3.24 -16.88 4.00
CA GLU A 126 3.32 -15.50 3.55
C GLU A 126 4.46 -15.34 2.54
N ARG A 127 4.32 -14.43 1.59
CA ARG A 127 5.29 -14.25 0.50
C ARG A 127 5.54 -12.78 0.20
N ASP A 128 6.78 -12.47 -0.08
CA ASP A 128 7.17 -11.19 -0.68
C ASP A 128 7.43 -11.41 -2.18
N TYR A 129 6.74 -10.64 -3.03
CA TYR A 129 6.95 -10.74 -4.48
C TYR A 129 8.07 -9.80 -4.91
N PRO A 130 9.21 -10.33 -5.44
CA PRO A 130 10.39 -9.51 -5.73
C PRO A 130 10.28 -8.81 -7.08
N VAL A 131 9.13 -8.23 -7.38
CA VAL A 131 8.84 -7.57 -8.66
C VAL A 131 8.31 -6.17 -8.42
N ILE A 132 8.82 -5.20 -9.17
CA ILE A 132 8.32 -3.83 -9.21
C ILE A 132 7.48 -3.68 -10.49
N PHE A 133 6.19 -3.42 -10.34
CA PHE A 133 5.27 -3.24 -11.46
C PHE A 133 5.10 -1.76 -11.78
N ALA A 134 5.03 -1.43 -13.07
CA ALA A 134 4.74 -0.07 -13.52
C ALA A 134 3.27 0.33 -13.24
N GLU A 135 2.37 -0.63 -13.33
CA GLU A 135 0.93 -0.43 -13.13
C GLU A 135 0.45 -1.21 -11.90
N PRO A 136 -0.62 -0.74 -11.23
CA PRO A 136 -1.21 -1.49 -10.13
C PRO A 136 -1.81 -2.82 -10.62
N ASN A 137 -1.82 -3.81 -9.76
CA ASN A 137 -2.37 -5.13 -10.07
C ASN A 137 -3.84 -5.03 -10.46
N ARG A 138 -4.23 -5.73 -11.53
CA ARG A 138 -5.58 -5.68 -12.07
C ARG A 138 -6.65 -6.18 -11.10
N LYS A 139 -6.35 -7.22 -10.32
CA LYS A 139 -7.29 -7.76 -9.32
C LYS A 139 -7.54 -6.75 -8.20
N THR A 140 -6.50 -6.07 -7.72
CA THR A 140 -6.64 -5.04 -6.68
C THR A 140 -7.43 -3.84 -7.18
N MET A 141 -7.26 -3.45 -8.44
CA MET A 141 -8.04 -2.37 -9.05
C MET A 141 -9.49 -2.77 -9.30
N ALA A 142 -9.73 -4.00 -9.75
CA ALA A 142 -11.08 -4.52 -9.99
C ALA A 142 -11.91 -4.52 -8.70
N VAL A 143 -11.36 -5.03 -7.60
CA VAL A 143 -12.09 -5.09 -6.33
C VAL A 143 -12.45 -3.69 -5.81
N LEU A 144 -11.59 -2.70 -5.98
CA LEU A 144 -11.90 -1.30 -5.62
C LEU A 144 -13.01 -0.69 -6.49
N LYS A 145 -13.12 -1.08 -7.74
CA LYS A 145 -14.13 -0.57 -8.68
C LYS A 145 -15.48 -1.27 -8.56
N GLU A 146 -15.49 -2.53 -8.17
CA GLU A 146 -16.68 -3.39 -8.14
C GLU A 146 -17.46 -3.31 -6.83
N HIS A 147 -16.86 -2.79 -5.76
CA HIS A 147 -17.47 -2.77 -4.43
C HIS A 147 -17.74 -1.34 -3.96
N THR A 148 -18.81 -1.18 -3.19
CA THR A 148 -19.22 0.09 -2.60
C THR A 148 -19.19 0.09 -1.08
N ASN A 149 -19.05 -1.09 -0.45
CA ASN A 149 -18.92 -1.25 0.99
C ASN A 149 -17.49 -1.66 1.33
N ILE A 150 -16.74 -0.76 1.92
CA ILE A 150 -15.32 -0.99 2.22
C ILE A 150 -15.10 -2.08 3.27
N LEU A 151 -15.98 -2.21 4.24
CA LEU A 151 -15.84 -3.21 5.30
C LEU A 151 -16.13 -4.63 4.79
N ASP A 152 -17.11 -4.78 3.93
CA ASP A 152 -17.43 -6.04 3.28
C ASP A 152 -16.30 -6.44 2.30
N LEU A 153 -15.85 -5.50 1.47
CA LEU A 153 -14.70 -5.69 0.58
C LEU A 153 -13.48 -6.22 1.36
N TYR A 154 -13.13 -5.56 2.44
CA TYR A 154 -11.94 -5.91 3.21
C TYR A 154 -12.04 -7.28 3.88
N LYS A 155 -13.22 -7.66 4.36
CA LYS A 155 -13.45 -8.96 5.01
C LYS A 155 -13.49 -10.14 4.05
N GLN A 156 -14.01 -9.95 2.84
CA GLN A 156 -14.43 -11.09 2.01
C GLN A 156 -13.91 -11.07 0.56
N HIS A 157 -13.39 -9.94 0.07
CA HIS A 157 -13.15 -9.78 -1.37
C HIS A 157 -11.71 -9.38 -1.73
N LEU A 158 -10.79 -9.32 -0.77
CA LEU A 158 -9.40 -9.02 -1.07
C LEU A 158 -8.76 -10.14 -1.90
N PRO A 159 -8.07 -9.82 -3.00
CA PRO A 159 -7.32 -10.81 -3.77
C PRO A 159 -6.28 -11.51 -2.90
N GLU A 160 -6.17 -12.82 -3.04
CA GLU A 160 -5.27 -13.65 -2.23
C GLU A 160 -3.84 -13.69 -2.78
N SER A 161 -3.70 -13.54 -4.11
CA SER A 161 -2.42 -13.63 -4.82
C SER A 161 -2.42 -12.80 -6.10
N LEU A 162 -1.22 -12.53 -6.63
CA LEU A 162 -1.03 -11.86 -7.91
C LEU A 162 -1.72 -12.59 -9.08
#